data_e8de3437ec7fc425f0b0463b7884f04b
#
_entry.id   e8de3437ec7fc425f0b0463b7884f04b
#
_cell.length_a   1.000
_cell.length_b   1.000
_cell.length_c   1.000
_cell.angle_alpha   90.00
_cell.angle_beta   90.00
_cell.angle_gamma   90.00
#
_symmetry.space_group_name_H-M   'P 1'
#
loop_
_entity.id
_entity.type
_entity.pdbx_description
1 polymer ?
#
loop_
_entity_poly.entity_id
_entity_poly.type
_entity_poly.pdbx_seq_one_letter_code
_entity_poly.pdbx_strand_id
1 'polypeptide(L)'
;MPHDPRVTAYIAKSPPFAQPILEHIRGVMHRARPDLDEAIKWSMPFFVLNGQPIANMAAFKAHAAVGFWRREAAGGGSSEAMGQFGKLATVADLPDDPAIAAMIANAVALAAAGGKTPRTLPGNKPALAMPDDLQVALDAIPAAATGFGALPPGARREYLEWVAGAKQEATRARRIATTVAQTAEGKKLNAKYELC
;
A
#
# COMPACT_ATOMS: atom_id res chain seq x y z
N MET A 1 -21.90 -10.13 -19.20
CA MET A 1 -20.91 -9.30 -19.92
C MET A 1 -19.79 -10.18 -20.43
N PRO A 2 -19.18 -9.91 -21.59
CA PRO A 2 -18.01 -10.68 -22.03
C PRO A 2 -16.84 -10.41 -21.06
N HIS A 3 -16.13 -11.48 -20.74
CA HIS A 3 -14.90 -11.41 -19.93
C HIS A 3 -13.83 -10.60 -20.68
N ASP A 4 -13.09 -9.75 -19.98
CA ASP A 4 -11.97 -9.02 -20.57
C ASP A 4 -10.85 -10.01 -20.95
N PRO A 5 -10.44 -10.08 -22.24
CA PRO A 5 -9.40 -11.00 -22.68
C PRO A 5 -8.04 -10.75 -21.99
N ARG A 6 -7.77 -9.53 -21.52
CA ARG A 6 -6.56 -9.20 -20.78
C ARG A 6 -6.56 -9.84 -19.38
N VAL A 7 -7.72 -9.92 -18.74
CA VAL A 7 -7.89 -10.62 -17.45
C VAL A 7 -7.75 -12.12 -17.66
N THR A 8 -8.33 -12.66 -18.72
CA THR A 8 -8.16 -14.07 -19.11
C THR A 8 -6.68 -14.41 -19.36
N ALA A 9 -5.96 -13.55 -20.08
CA ALA A 9 -4.53 -13.72 -20.33
C ALA A 9 -3.69 -13.59 -19.05
N TYR A 10 -4.09 -12.71 -18.10
CA TYR A 10 -3.45 -12.60 -16.80
C TYR A 10 -3.57 -13.90 -16.00
N ILE A 11 -4.77 -14.46 -15.91
CA ILE A 11 -5.02 -15.73 -15.19
C ILE A 11 -4.21 -16.86 -15.82
N ALA A 12 -4.24 -17.01 -17.14
CA ALA A 12 -3.51 -18.04 -17.86
C ALA A 12 -1.98 -17.98 -17.67
N LYS A 13 -1.42 -16.76 -17.46
CA LYS A 13 0.01 -16.55 -17.17
C LYS A 13 0.37 -16.66 -15.69
N SER A 14 -0.62 -16.73 -14.81
CA SER A 14 -0.40 -16.86 -13.37
C SER A 14 0.13 -18.25 -13.00
N PRO A 15 0.83 -18.39 -11.85
CA PRO A 15 1.27 -19.70 -11.38
C PRO A 15 0.13 -20.73 -11.33
N PRO A 16 0.36 -22.02 -11.67
CA PRO A 16 -0.70 -23.03 -11.79
C PRO A 16 -1.63 -23.13 -10.58
N PHE A 17 -1.10 -22.99 -9.35
CA PHE A 17 -1.90 -23.03 -8.13
C PHE A 17 -2.87 -21.84 -8.02
N ALA A 18 -2.49 -20.68 -8.56
CA ALA A 18 -3.28 -19.47 -8.46
C ALA A 18 -4.43 -19.41 -9.48
N GLN A 19 -4.28 -20.08 -10.63
CA GLN A 19 -5.29 -20.04 -11.70
C GLN A 19 -6.68 -20.44 -11.21
N PRO A 20 -6.89 -21.59 -10.53
CA PRO A 20 -8.20 -21.99 -10.04
C PRO A 20 -8.77 -21.02 -9.00
N ILE A 21 -7.91 -20.38 -8.18
CA ILE A 21 -8.33 -19.38 -7.20
C ILE A 21 -8.88 -18.15 -7.91
N LEU A 22 -8.14 -17.63 -8.91
CA LEU A 22 -8.52 -16.43 -9.65
C LEU A 22 -9.78 -16.67 -10.51
N GLU A 23 -9.91 -17.83 -11.14
CA GLU A 23 -11.11 -18.21 -11.90
C GLU A 23 -12.32 -18.35 -10.98
N HIS A 24 -12.17 -18.96 -9.81
CA HIS A 24 -13.24 -19.09 -8.82
C HIS A 24 -13.76 -17.70 -8.42
N ILE A 25 -12.85 -16.80 -7.99
CA ILE A 25 -13.19 -15.41 -7.61
C ILE A 25 -13.87 -14.68 -8.77
N ARG A 26 -13.33 -14.79 -9.98
CA ARG A 26 -13.94 -14.19 -11.18
C ARG A 26 -15.38 -14.65 -11.36
N GLY A 27 -15.61 -15.97 -11.21
CA GLY A 27 -16.94 -16.55 -11.30
C GLY A 27 -17.89 -16.03 -10.22
N VAL A 28 -17.43 -15.94 -8.94
CA VAL A 28 -18.25 -15.43 -7.85
C VAL A 28 -18.59 -13.96 -8.07
N MET A 29 -17.63 -13.13 -8.50
CA MET A 29 -17.85 -11.70 -8.77
C MET A 29 -18.97 -11.49 -9.80
N HIS A 30 -18.91 -12.20 -10.92
CA HIS A 30 -19.91 -12.06 -11.98
C HIS A 30 -21.26 -12.72 -11.67
N ARG A 31 -21.28 -13.79 -10.87
CA ARG A 31 -22.57 -14.36 -10.39
C ARG A 31 -23.25 -13.42 -9.40
N ALA A 32 -22.50 -12.80 -8.49
CA ALA A 32 -23.05 -11.88 -7.50
C ALA A 32 -23.45 -10.53 -8.12
N ARG A 33 -22.69 -10.05 -9.11
CA ARG A 33 -22.91 -8.76 -9.78
C ARG A 33 -22.56 -8.86 -11.26
N PRO A 34 -23.54 -9.25 -12.11
CA PRO A 34 -23.32 -9.40 -13.56
C PRO A 34 -22.97 -8.10 -14.29
N ASP A 35 -23.22 -6.95 -13.69
CA ASP A 35 -22.93 -5.61 -14.21
C ASP A 35 -21.53 -5.09 -13.83
N LEU A 36 -20.69 -5.90 -13.20
CA LEU A 36 -19.28 -5.55 -13.00
C LEU A 36 -18.50 -5.68 -14.31
N ASP A 37 -17.77 -4.63 -14.66
CA ASP A 37 -16.78 -4.67 -15.71
C ASP A 37 -15.44 -5.19 -15.18
N GLU A 38 -14.65 -5.80 -16.07
CA GLU A 38 -13.27 -6.17 -15.78
C GLU A 38 -12.30 -5.13 -16.37
N ALA A 39 -11.20 -4.87 -15.70
CA ALA A 39 -10.14 -4.00 -16.19
C ALA A 39 -8.78 -4.44 -15.65
N ILE A 40 -7.71 -4.13 -16.40
CA ILE A 40 -6.35 -4.22 -15.85
C ILE A 40 -5.94 -2.83 -15.36
N LYS A 41 -5.63 -2.71 -14.05
CA LYS A 41 -5.07 -1.51 -13.43
C LYS A 41 -3.84 -1.92 -12.62
N TRP A 42 -2.76 -1.14 -12.69
CA TRP A 42 -1.48 -1.44 -12.02
C TRP A 42 -1.00 -2.89 -12.25
N SER A 43 -1.16 -3.38 -13.48
CA SER A 43 -0.80 -4.74 -13.92
C SER A 43 -1.59 -5.87 -13.23
N MET A 44 -2.73 -5.60 -12.62
CA MET A 44 -3.60 -6.57 -11.93
C MET A 44 -5.04 -6.47 -12.41
N PRO A 45 -5.82 -7.57 -12.37
CA PRO A 45 -7.25 -7.57 -12.62
C PRO A 45 -8.03 -6.80 -11.56
N PHE A 46 -8.93 -5.96 -12.01
CA PHE A 46 -9.89 -5.22 -11.21
C PHE A 46 -11.31 -5.49 -11.67
N PHE A 47 -12.25 -5.55 -10.73
CA PHE A 47 -13.68 -5.51 -10.96
C PHE A 47 -14.16 -4.09 -10.69
N VAL A 48 -14.86 -3.51 -11.65
CA VAL A 48 -15.18 -2.08 -11.70
C VAL A 48 -16.67 -1.90 -11.90
N LEU A 49 -17.29 -0.98 -11.20
CA LEU A 49 -18.69 -0.59 -11.42
C LEU A 49 -18.76 0.92 -11.72
N ASN A 50 -19.30 1.30 -12.88
CA ASN A 50 -19.39 2.71 -13.30
C ASN A 50 -18.04 3.46 -13.19
N GLY A 51 -16.95 2.79 -13.58
CA GLY A 51 -15.58 3.36 -13.50
C GLY A 51 -14.92 3.31 -12.14
N GLN A 52 -15.66 2.95 -11.08
CA GLN A 52 -15.13 2.86 -9.71
C GLN A 52 -14.64 1.44 -9.40
N PRO A 53 -13.43 1.26 -8.87
CA PRO A 53 -12.94 -0.04 -8.47
C PRO A 53 -13.73 -0.57 -7.26
N ILE A 54 -14.18 -1.82 -7.37
CA ILE A 54 -14.91 -2.55 -6.32
C ILE A 54 -13.98 -3.55 -5.64
N ALA A 55 -13.29 -4.37 -6.45
CA ALA A 55 -12.37 -5.39 -5.98
C ALA A 55 -11.22 -5.58 -6.95
N ASN A 56 -10.18 -6.25 -6.49
CA ASN A 56 -9.06 -6.67 -7.30
C ASN A 56 -8.58 -8.06 -6.89
N MET A 57 -7.88 -8.72 -7.79
CA MET A 57 -7.20 -9.98 -7.51
C MET A 57 -5.79 -9.96 -8.05
N ALA A 58 -4.88 -10.70 -7.40
CA ALA A 58 -3.48 -10.77 -7.80
C ALA A 58 -2.91 -12.16 -7.56
N ALA A 59 -1.95 -12.57 -8.40
CA ALA A 59 -1.12 -13.74 -8.19
C ALA A 59 0.32 -13.33 -7.91
N PHE A 60 0.93 -13.96 -6.92
CA PHE A 60 2.33 -13.82 -6.55
C PHE A 60 3.04 -15.18 -6.70
N LYS A 61 4.34 -15.23 -6.43
CA LYS A 61 5.13 -16.46 -6.56
C LYS A 61 4.60 -17.63 -5.74
N ALA A 62 4.07 -17.38 -4.53
CA ALA A 62 3.70 -18.41 -3.57
C ALA A 62 2.28 -18.24 -2.99
N HIS A 63 1.51 -17.27 -3.41
CA HIS A 63 0.13 -17.06 -2.96
C HIS A 63 -0.64 -16.20 -3.96
N ALA A 64 -1.95 -16.31 -3.93
CA ALA A 64 -2.86 -15.34 -4.54
C ALA A 64 -3.44 -14.42 -3.46
N ALA A 65 -3.99 -13.29 -3.88
CA ALA A 65 -4.64 -12.34 -2.99
C ALA A 65 -5.90 -11.76 -3.67
N VAL A 66 -6.91 -11.48 -2.86
CA VAL A 66 -8.15 -10.82 -3.27
C VAL A 66 -8.40 -9.65 -2.33
N GLY A 67 -8.68 -8.48 -2.90
CA GLY A 67 -8.92 -7.28 -2.13
C GLY A 67 -10.16 -6.53 -2.59
N PHE A 68 -10.93 -6.00 -1.63
CA PHE A 68 -11.96 -5.00 -1.89
C PHE A 68 -11.36 -3.61 -1.80
N TRP A 69 -11.73 -2.73 -2.73
CA TRP A 69 -11.24 -1.35 -2.73
C TRP A 69 -11.58 -0.61 -1.44
N ARG A 70 -12.78 -0.87 -0.92
CA ARG A 70 -13.23 -0.46 0.40
C ARG A 70 -12.99 -1.60 1.39
N ARG A 71 -11.96 -1.50 2.21
CA ARG A 71 -11.59 -2.56 3.16
C ARG A 71 -12.69 -2.90 4.16
N GLU A 72 -13.52 -1.92 4.48
CA GLU A 72 -14.68 -2.06 5.36
C GLU A 72 -15.70 -3.08 4.83
N ALA A 73 -15.77 -3.28 3.52
CA ALA A 73 -16.66 -4.24 2.89
C ALA A 73 -16.41 -5.68 3.34
N ALA A 74 -15.17 -6.01 3.69
CA ALA A 74 -14.74 -7.32 4.17
C ALA A 74 -14.47 -7.36 5.69
N GLY A 75 -15.03 -6.41 6.47
CA GLY A 75 -14.82 -6.36 7.91
C GLY A 75 -13.39 -5.99 8.35
N GLY A 76 -12.61 -5.34 7.47
CA GLY A 76 -11.26 -4.85 7.79
C GLY A 76 -10.09 -5.77 7.39
N GLY A 77 -10.25 -7.07 7.38
CA GLY A 77 -9.29 -8.07 6.86
C GLY A 77 -7.91 -8.14 7.51
N SER A 78 -7.14 -9.16 7.15
CA SER A 78 -5.77 -9.39 7.59
C SER A 78 -4.79 -8.34 7.06
N SER A 79 -3.80 -7.94 7.87
CA SER A 79 -2.69 -7.06 7.48
C SER A 79 -1.47 -7.82 6.95
N GLU A 80 -1.51 -9.17 6.92
CA GLU A 80 -0.34 -10.00 6.64
C GLU A 80 -0.01 -10.16 5.15
N ALA A 81 -0.95 -9.82 4.26
CA ALA A 81 -0.75 -9.89 2.81
C ALA A 81 -1.54 -8.79 2.08
N MET A 82 -1.26 -8.62 0.79
CA MET A 82 -2.11 -7.80 -0.08
C MET A 82 -3.50 -8.46 -0.15
N GLY A 83 -4.57 -7.69 0.13
CA GLY A 83 -5.95 -8.18 0.18
C GLY A 83 -6.48 -8.36 1.59
N GLN A 84 -7.70 -8.90 1.71
CA GLN A 84 -8.38 -9.06 3.00
C GLN A 84 -8.44 -10.51 3.50
N PHE A 85 -8.09 -11.49 2.68
CA PHE A 85 -8.19 -12.91 3.02
C PHE A 85 -6.81 -13.56 3.32
N GLY A 86 -5.76 -12.74 3.48
CA GLY A 86 -4.42 -13.26 3.72
C GLY A 86 -3.80 -13.86 2.45
N LYS A 87 -2.92 -14.84 2.63
CA LYS A 87 -2.22 -15.55 1.55
C LYS A 87 -3.04 -16.77 1.13
N LEU A 88 -3.60 -16.74 -0.08
CA LEU A 88 -4.39 -17.83 -0.64
C LEU A 88 -3.49 -18.79 -1.42
N ALA A 89 -3.42 -20.05 -1.03
CA ALA A 89 -2.68 -21.11 -1.71
C ALA A 89 -3.62 -22.05 -2.48
N THR A 90 -4.87 -22.19 -2.03
CA THR A 90 -5.91 -23.03 -2.61
C THR A 90 -7.26 -22.30 -2.64
N VAL A 91 -8.22 -22.82 -3.37
CA VAL A 91 -9.61 -22.31 -3.37
C VAL A 91 -10.25 -22.45 -1.98
N ALA A 92 -9.88 -23.46 -1.20
CA ALA A 92 -10.40 -23.71 0.13
C ALA A 92 -9.99 -22.65 1.18
N ASP A 93 -8.97 -21.82 0.86
CA ASP A 93 -8.57 -20.70 1.72
C ASP A 93 -9.50 -19.47 1.56
N LEU A 94 -10.39 -19.50 0.58
CA LEU A 94 -11.40 -18.45 0.38
C LEU A 94 -12.58 -18.65 1.33
N PRO A 95 -13.23 -17.54 1.75
CA PRO A 95 -14.57 -17.64 2.33
C PRO A 95 -15.54 -18.32 1.36
N ASP A 96 -16.66 -18.82 1.86
CA ASP A 96 -17.69 -19.39 1.01
C ASP A 96 -18.30 -18.36 0.03
N ASP A 97 -18.87 -18.84 -1.06
CA ASP A 97 -19.45 -17.99 -2.10
C ASP A 97 -20.50 -17.01 -1.57
N PRO A 98 -21.42 -17.41 -0.66
CA PRO A 98 -22.37 -16.48 -0.05
C PRO A 98 -21.71 -15.34 0.75
N ALA A 99 -20.65 -15.64 1.52
CA ALA A 99 -19.92 -14.60 2.25
C ALA A 99 -19.21 -13.63 1.30
N ILE A 100 -18.57 -14.14 0.26
CA ILE A 100 -17.95 -13.28 -0.78
C ILE A 100 -19.02 -12.42 -1.47
N ALA A 101 -20.18 -12.99 -1.81
CA ALA A 101 -21.28 -12.24 -2.43
C ALA A 101 -21.80 -11.12 -1.52
N ALA A 102 -21.92 -11.36 -0.22
CA ALA A 102 -22.29 -10.32 0.75
C ALA A 102 -21.25 -9.19 0.81
N MET A 103 -19.95 -9.53 0.78
CA MET A 103 -18.88 -8.53 0.75
C MET A 103 -18.91 -7.70 -0.54
N ILE A 104 -19.23 -8.32 -1.69
CA ILE A 104 -19.41 -7.62 -2.96
C ILE A 104 -20.57 -6.63 -2.86
N ALA A 105 -21.70 -7.05 -2.32
CA ALA A 105 -22.87 -6.18 -2.12
C ALA A 105 -22.53 -4.98 -1.21
N ASN A 106 -21.82 -5.22 -0.11
CA ASN A 106 -21.34 -4.17 0.77
C ASN A 106 -20.37 -3.20 0.08
N ALA A 107 -19.42 -3.73 -0.71
CA ALA A 107 -18.47 -2.91 -1.45
C ALA A 107 -19.17 -2.00 -2.46
N VAL A 108 -20.17 -2.51 -3.16
CA VAL A 108 -21.00 -1.75 -4.10
C VAL A 108 -21.82 -0.68 -3.37
N ALA A 109 -22.45 -1.01 -2.24
CA ALA A 109 -23.20 -0.05 -1.44
C ALA A 109 -22.29 1.10 -0.94
N LEU A 110 -21.10 0.78 -0.44
CA LEU A 110 -20.10 1.76 -0.02
C LEU A 110 -19.59 2.63 -1.19
N ALA A 111 -19.44 2.06 -2.39
CA ALA A 111 -19.08 2.81 -3.58
C ALA A 111 -20.20 3.77 -4.01
N ALA A 112 -21.46 3.31 -3.98
CA ALA A 112 -22.62 4.12 -4.32
C ALA A 112 -22.87 5.28 -3.32
N ALA A 113 -22.55 5.08 -2.04
CA ALA A 113 -22.65 6.11 -1.01
C ALA A 113 -21.68 7.29 -1.23
N GLY A 114 -20.78 7.22 -2.23
CA GLY A 114 -19.97 8.35 -2.67
C GLY A 114 -18.94 8.87 -1.66
N GLY A 115 -18.78 8.21 -0.52
CA GLY A 115 -17.78 8.58 0.49
C GLY A 115 -16.37 8.42 -0.08
N LYS A 116 -15.50 9.43 0.05
CA LYS A 116 -14.06 9.24 -0.19
C LYS A 116 -13.60 8.06 0.66
N THR A 117 -12.88 7.11 0.05
CA THR A 117 -12.17 6.09 0.84
C THR A 117 -11.46 6.83 1.98
N PRO A 118 -11.70 6.48 3.25
CA PRO A 118 -10.92 7.08 4.31
C PRO A 118 -9.45 6.87 3.93
N ARG A 119 -8.78 7.97 3.59
CA ARG A 119 -7.34 7.91 3.40
C ARG A 119 -6.82 7.49 4.77
N THR A 120 -6.42 6.23 4.90
CA THR A 120 -5.66 5.80 6.06
C THR A 120 -4.42 6.67 6.03
N LEU A 121 -4.52 7.81 6.70
CA LEU A 121 -3.34 8.60 7.02
C LEU A 121 -2.41 7.58 7.67
N PRO A 122 -1.14 7.49 7.25
CA PRO A 122 -0.17 6.65 7.94
C PRO A 122 -0.39 6.93 9.42
N GLY A 123 -0.81 5.89 10.17
CA GLY A 123 -1.17 6.06 11.59
C GLY A 123 -0.10 6.93 12.22
N ASN A 124 -0.51 7.84 13.07
CA ASN A 124 0.40 8.78 13.73
C ASN A 124 1.51 7.95 14.38
N LYS A 125 2.56 7.65 13.60
CA LYS A 125 3.71 6.91 14.11
C LYS A 125 4.20 7.73 15.29
N PRO A 126 4.42 7.15 16.48
CA PRO A 126 4.87 7.91 17.65
C PRO A 126 6.05 8.82 17.25
N ALA A 127 6.01 10.04 17.77
CA ALA A 127 7.10 11.00 17.48
C ALA A 127 8.42 10.33 17.86
N LEU A 128 9.38 10.31 16.93
CA LEU A 128 10.73 9.88 17.25
C LEU A 128 11.38 10.99 18.07
N ALA A 129 11.95 10.62 19.19
CA ALA A 129 12.76 11.54 19.97
C ALA A 129 13.97 12.01 19.13
N MET A 130 14.30 13.28 19.25
CA MET A 130 15.52 13.83 18.66
C MET A 130 16.72 13.23 19.39
N PRO A 131 17.66 12.58 18.70
CA PRO A 131 18.89 12.10 19.33
C PRO A 131 19.76 13.28 19.78
N ASP A 132 20.31 13.22 21.00
CA ASP A 132 21.07 14.31 21.60
C ASP A 132 22.28 14.72 20.74
N ASP A 133 23.00 13.76 20.19
CA ASP A 133 24.15 13.98 19.32
C ASP A 133 23.79 14.69 18.01
N LEU A 134 22.64 14.39 17.46
CA LEU A 134 22.12 15.09 16.28
C LEU A 134 21.65 16.51 16.63
N GLN A 135 21.00 16.68 17.79
CA GLN A 135 20.56 18.00 18.24
C GLN A 135 21.79 18.92 18.44
N VAL A 136 22.81 18.45 19.14
CA VAL A 136 24.06 19.22 19.33
C VAL A 136 24.71 19.60 18.00
N ALA A 137 24.74 18.66 17.04
CA ALA A 137 25.35 18.92 15.74
C ALA A 137 24.54 19.92 14.89
N LEU A 138 23.22 19.91 14.98
CA LEU A 138 22.35 20.88 14.30
C LEU A 138 22.51 22.28 14.95
N ASP A 139 22.51 22.36 16.28
CA ASP A 139 22.61 23.63 17.01
C ASP A 139 23.97 24.33 16.79
N ALA A 140 25.02 23.56 16.51
CA ALA A 140 26.32 24.10 16.16
C ALA A 140 26.33 24.88 14.83
N ILE A 141 25.33 24.66 13.95
CA ILE A 141 25.23 25.32 12.65
C ILE A 141 23.81 25.92 12.50
N PRO A 142 23.61 27.23 12.77
CA PRO A 142 22.28 27.86 12.75
C PRO A 142 21.48 27.64 11.45
N ALA A 143 22.16 27.62 10.31
CA ALA A 143 21.52 27.35 9.02
C ALA A 143 20.94 25.92 8.96
N ALA A 144 21.63 24.94 9.54
CA ALA A 144 21.17 23.54 9.58
C ALA A 144 19.99 23.38 10.55
N ALA A 145 20.04 24.00 11.71
CA ALA A 145 18.94 23.99 12.69
C ALA A 145 17.66 24.60 12.08
N THR A 146 17.80 25.77 11.44
CA THR A 146 16.69 26.44 10.73
C THR A 146 16.15 25.58 9.61
N GLY A 147 17.03 25.04 8.76
CA GLY A 147 16.64 24.20 7.63
C GLY A 147 15.95 22.91 8.07
N PHE A 148 16.47 22.22 9.11
CA PHE A 148 15.84 21.03 9.68
C PHE A 148 14.45 21.34 10.25
N GLY A 149 14.29 22.46 10.96
CA GLY A 149 13.02 22.90 11.52
C GLY A 149 11.98 23.23 10.44
N ALA A 150 12.41 23.77 9.30
CA ALA A 150 11.56 24.11 8.16
C ALA A 150 11.10 22.88 7.33
N LEU A 151 11.75 21.71 7.48
CA LEU A 151 11.35 20.52 6.77
C LEU A 151 9.94 20.04 7.17
N PRO A 152 9.15 19.49 6.24
CA PRO A 152 7.89 18.81 6.56
C PRO A 152 8.11 17.68 7.60
N PRO A 153 7.14 17.38 8.46
CA PRO A 153 7.26 16.37 9.52
C PRO A 153 7.75 15.01 9.02
N GLY A 154 7.30 14.58 7.83
CA GLY A 154 7.75 13.34 7.21
C GLY A 154 9.25 13.33 6.87
N ALA A 155 9.75 14.43 6.28
CA ALA A 155 11.16 14.54 5.91
C ALA A 155 12.08 14.63 7.15
N ARG A 156 11.64 15.33 8.20
CA ARG A 156 12.34 15.31 9.50
C ARG A 156 12.43 13.89 10.05
N ARG A 157 11.32 13.16 10.02
CA ARG A 157 11.27 11.79 10.49
C ARG A 157 12.21 10.86 9.72
N GLU A 158 12.34 11.01 8.41
CA GLU A 158 13.27 10.22 7.59
C GLU A 158 14.72 10.40 8.05
N TYR A 159 15.13 11.63 8.34
CA TYR A 159 16.47 11.88 8.90
C TYR A 159 16.65 11.24 10.28
N LEU A 160 15.66 11.35 11.17
CA LEU A 160 15.70 10.75 12.50
C LEU A 160 15.81 9.22 12.44
N GLU A 161 14.98 8.58 11.60
CA GLU A 161 15.02 7.13 11.36
C GLU A 161 16.38 6.70 10.79
N TRP A 162 16.91 7.47 9.84
CA TRP A 162 18.18 7.18 9.20
C TRP A 162 19.36 7.29 10.17
N VAL A 163 19.42 8.32 11.01
CA VAL A 163 20.45 8.48 12.03
C VAL A 163 20.32 7.41 13.11
N ALA A 164 19.10 7.17 13.63
CA ALA A 164 18.84 6.17 14.66
C ALA A 164 19.16 4.73 14.18
N GLY A 165 18.98 4.43 12.89
CA GLY A 165 19.28 3.13 12.29
C GLY A 165 20.77 2.83 12.12
N ALA A 166 21.68 3.73 12.50
CA ALA A 166 23.12 3.50 12.43
C ALA A 166 23.59 2.62 13.62
N LYS A 167 24.06 1.41 13.30
CA LYS A 167 24.56 0.46 14.33
C LYS A 167 26.02 0.71 14.73
N GLN A 168 26.80 1.36 13.87
CA GLN A 168 28.22 1.65 14.09
C GLN A 168 28.40 3.15 14.29
N GLU A 169 29.25 3.52 15.23
CA GLU A 169 29.54 4.92 15.60
C GLU A 169 30.04 5.74 14.41
N ALA A 170 30.99 5.21 13.65
CA ALA A 170 31.52 5.89 12.47
C ALA A 170 30.41 6.13 11.39
N THR A 171 29.48 5.19 11.23
CA THR A 171 28.33 5.38 10.34
C THR A 171 27.37 6.42 10.87
N ARG A 172 27.15 6.45 12.18
CA ARG A 172 26.29 7.42 12.86
C ARG A 172 26.84 8.83 12.70
N ALA A 173 28.11 9.02 12.98
CA ALA A 173 28.79 10.32 12.82
C ALA A 173 28.70 10.84 11.39
N ARG A 174 28.95 9.99 10.40
CA ARG A 174 28.80 10.34 8.98
C ARG A 174 27.37 10.74 8.63
N ARG A 175 26.36 10.02 9.15
CA ARG A 175 24.94 10.33 8.90
C ARG A 175 24.55 11.66 9.52
N ILE A 176 25.01 11.96 10.73
CA ILE A 176 24.82 13.26 11.38
C ILE A 176 25.45 14.38 10.54
N ALA A 177 26.72 14.24 10.15
CA ALA A 177 27.39 15.25 9.32
C ALA A 177 26.66 15.49 7.98
N THR A 178 26.16 14.41 7.33
CA THR A 178 25.37 14.51 6.10
C THR A 178 24.03 15.22 6.36
N THR A 179 23.36 14.92 7.48
CA THR A 179 22.10 15.59 7.85
C THR A 179 22.33 17.08 8.02
N VAL A 180 23.33 17.48 8.77
CA VAL A 180 23.68 18.89 8.99
C VAL A 180 23.99 19.61 7.68
N ALA A 181 24.82 19.02 6.81
CA ALA A 181 25.14 19.62 5.52
C ALA A 181 23.92 19.80 4.62
N GLN A 182 23.09 18.75 4.49
CA GLN A 182 21.92 18.80 3.62
C GLN A 182 20.83 19.75 4.14
N THR A 183 20.60 19.76 5.45
CA THR A 183 19.58 20.64 6.03
C THR A 183 20.01 22.10 6.04
N ALA A 184 21.30 22.41 6.13
CA ALA A 184 21.81 23.77 5.93
C ALA A 184 21.51 24.30 4.53
N GLU A 185 21.39 23.43 3.54
CA GLU A 185 20.99 23.75 2.17
C GLU A 185 19.46 23.63 1.94
N GLY A 186 18.67 23.35 2.98
CA GLY A 186 17.22 23.14 2.88
C GLY A 186 16.81 21.87 2.15
N LYS A 187 17.71 20.90 1.98
CA LYS A 187 17.47 19.67 1.23
C LYS A 187 16.86 18.57 2.10
N LYS A 188 16.04 17.71 1.49
CA LYS A 188 15.56 16.45 2.08
C LYS A 188 16.61 15.35 1.90
N LEU A 189 16.54 14.29 2.70
CA LEU A 189 17.48 13.15 2.67
C LEU A 189 17.66 12.54 1.27
N ASN A 190 16.58 12.45 0.51
CA ASN A 190 16.55 11.82 -0.82
C ASN A 190 16.38 12.83 -1.97
N ALA A 191 16.73 14.11 -1.77
CA ALA A 191 16.54 15.18 -2.75
C ALA A 191 17.14 14.89 -4.13
N LYS A 192 18.23 14.10 -4.21
CA LYS A 192 18.84 13.70 -5.48
C LYS A 192 17.98 12.79 -6.37
N TYR A 193 16.93 12.18 -5.82
CA TYR A 193 15.99 11.30 -6.56
C TYR A 193 14.66 11.99 -6.89
N GLU A 194 14.46 13.25 -6.48
CA GLU A 194 13.22 14.01 -6.76
C GLU A 194 13.26 14.68 -8.15
N LEU A 195 14.37 14.61 -8.87
CA LEU A 195 14.58 15.25 -10.19
C LEU A 195 14.51 14.27 -11.39
N CYS A 196 13.89 13.08 -11.20
CA CYS A 196 13.65 12.14 -12.30
C CYS A 196 12.15 12.02 -12.57
#